data_e49757a9019e4944c36362bb4a08d0a4
#
_entry.id   e49757a9019e4944c36362bb4a08d0a4
#
_cell.length_a   1.000
_cell.length_b   1.000
_cell.length_c   1.000
_cell.angle_alpha   90.00
_cell.angle_beta   90.00
_cell.angle_gamma   90.00
#
_symmetry.space_group_name_H-M   'P 1'
#
loop_
_entity.id
_entity.type
_entity.pdbx_description
1 polymer ?
#
loop_
_entity_poly.entity_id
_entity_poly.type
_entity_poly.pdbx_seq_one_letter_code
_entity_poly.pdbx_strand_id
1 'polypeptide(L)'
;MNWITNSVLPKIKALVQSNDVPDNLWVKCPSCNQMLFHQEYEQAFHCCTTCGHHAPLPPELRFKLLFDADSYQQVELDVSADDPLKFKDSKRYPERLKATRAKTGTQDAIAVATGCLLYTSDAADDFVR
;
A
#
# COMPACT_ATOMS: atom_id res chain seq x y z
N MET A 1 0.52 18.98 48.86
CA MET A 1 1.07 17.60 48.81
C MET A 1 0.09 16.75 48.03
N ASN A 2 0.35 16.54 46.75
CA ASN A 2 -0.63 15.88 45.85
C ASN A 2 -0.18 14.45 45.54
N TRP A 3 -0.48 13.52 46.46
CA TRP A 3 -0.30 12.08 46.30
C TRP A 3 -1.02 11.57 45.01
N ILE A 4 -2.17 12.16 44.68
CA ILE A 4 -2.96 11.82 43.49
C ILE A 4 -2.18 12.13 42.20
N THR A 5 -1.45 13.24 42.12
CA THR A 5 -0.70 13.62 40.93
C THR A 5 0.56 12.79 40.73
N ASN A 6 1.19 12.29 41.79
CA ASN A 6 2.45 11.55 41.70
C ASN A 6 2.31 10.04 41.61
N SER A 7 1.23 9.46 42.17
CA SER A 7 1.08 7.99 42.26
C SER A 7 -0.08 7.44 41.46
N VAL A 8 -1.17 8.19 41.29
CA VAL A 8 -2.40 7.68 40.66
C VAL A 8 -2.47 8.07 39.19
N LEU A 9 -2.17 9.30 38.84
CA LEU A 9 -2.19 9.80 37.46
C LEU A 9 -1.25 9.06 36.49
N PRO A 10 0.00 8.73 36.86
CA PRO A 10 0.87 7.97 35.96
C PRO A 10 0.40 6.51 35.76
N LYS A 11 -0.22 5.89 36.78
CA LYS A 11 -0.77 4.55 36.64
C LYS A 11 -2.03 4.53 35.77
N ILE A 12 -2.88 5.55 35.86
CA ILE A 12 -4.04 5.69 34.99
C ILE A 12 -3.63 5.99 33.57
N LYS A 13 -2.59 6.83 33.33
CA LYS A 13 -2.02 7.06 31.99
C LYS A 13 -1.39 5.82 31.39
N ALA A 14 -0.82 4.92 32.18
CA ALA A 14 -0.25 3.67 31.70
C ALA A 14 -1.35 2.60 31.41
N LEU A 15 -2.50 2.68 32.08
CA LEU A 15 -3.66 1.81 31.84
C LEU A 15 -4.53 2.29 30.65
N VAL A 16 -4.58 3.59 30.42
CA VAL A 16 -5.06 4.20 29.18
C VAL A 16 -3.87 4.25 28.20
N GLN A 17 -3.27 3.10 27.91
CA GLN A 17 -2.58 2.98 26.63
C GLN A 17 -3.63 3.33 25.58
N SER A 18 -3.43 4.48 24.95
CA SER A 18 -4.12 4.82 23.73
C SER A 18 -3.97 3.60 22.82
N ASN A 19 -5.04 2.84 22.64
CA ASN A 19 -5.15 2.09 21.42
C ASN A 19 -4.89 3.14 20.36
N ASP A 20 -3.76 3.05 19.68
CA ASP A 20 -3.52 3.80 18.45
C ASP A 20 -4.61 3.37 17.50
N VAL A 21 -5.73 4.05 17.61
CA VAL A 21 -6.82 3.95 16.65
C VAL A 21 -6.21 4.59 15.40
N PRO A 22 -5.91 3.84 14.36
CA PRO A 22 -5.32 4.39 13.16
C PRO A 22 -6.23 5.52 12.69
N ASP A 23 -5.66 6.69 12.41
CA ASP A 23 -6.39 7.90 12.00
C ASP A 23 -7.27 7.69 10.76
N ASN A 24 -7.12 6.56 10.08
CA ASN A 24 -7.80 6.18 8.85
C ASN A 24 -8.69 4.94 9.00
N LEU A 25 -9.53 4.89 10.03
CA LEU A 25 -10.51 3.79 10.16
C LEU A 25 -11.55 3.77 9.04
N TRP A 26 -11.78 4.91 8.41
CA TRP A 26 -12.83 5.08 7.41
C TRP A 26 -12.27 5.64 6.11
N VAL A 27 -12.68 5.04 5.01
CA VAL A 27 -12.36 5.48 3.64
C VAL A 27 -13.64 5.96 2.97
N LYS A 28 -13.60 7.13 2.36
CA LYS A 28 -14.73 7.67 1.59
C LYS A 28 -14.61 7.25 0.14
N CYS A 29 -15.61 6.58 -0.38
CA CYS A 29 -15.66 6.24 -1.80
C CYS A 29 -15.80 7.51 -2.67
N PRO A 30 -14.93 7.72 -3.67
CA PRO A 30 -15.00 8.90 -4.53
C PRO A 30 -16.20 8.91 -5.48
N SER A 31 -16.80 7.77 -5.75
CA SER A 31 -17.95 7.64 -6.66
C SER A 31 -19.27 7.83 -5.96
N CYS A 32 -19.56 7.07 -4.90
CA CYS A 32 -20.85 7.11 -4.22
C CYS A 32 -20.83 7.90 -2.90
N ASN A 33 -19.68 8.42 -2.48
CA ASN A 33 -19.46 9.15 -1.21
C ASN A 33 -19.78 8.35 0.07
N GLN A 34 -20.02 7.04 -0.04
CA GLN A 34 -20.24 6.17 1.11
C GLN A 34 -18.96 6.06 1.93
N MET A 35 -19.13 6.05 3.26
CA MET A 35 -18.04 5.74 4.19
C MET A 35 -17.91 4.23 4.32
N LEU A 36 -16.71 3.71 4.08
CA LEU A 36 -16.38 2.29 4.16
C LEU A 36 -15.37 2.08 5.29
N PHE A 37 -15.50 0.98 6.01
CA PHE A 37 -14.51 0.61 7.01
C PHE A 37 -13.22 0.18 6.30
N HIS A 38 -12.07 0.73 6.73
CA HIS A 38 -10.79 0.53 6.03
C HIS A 38 -10.43 -0.95 5.86
N GLN A 39 -10.65 -1.75 6.90
CA GLN A 39 -10.34 -3.18 6.86
C GLN A 39 -11.21 -3.95 5.87
N GLU A 40 -12.51 -3.65 5.80
CA GLU A 40 -13.41 -4.25 4.81
C GLU A 40 -13.05 -3.83 3.38
N TYR A 41 -12.66 -2.57 3.22
CA TYR A 41 -12.22 -2.03 1.94
C TYR A 41 -10.93 -2.68 1.45
N GLU A 42 -9.96 -2.94 2.34
CA GLU A 42 -8.74 -3.69 1.99
C GLU A 42 -9.05 -5.15 1.64
N GLN A 43 -9.93 -5.82 2.39
CA GLN A 43 -10.37 -7.19 2.10
C GLN A 43 -11.11 -7.29 0.76
N ALA A 44 -11.83 -6.23 0.38
CA ALA A 44 -12.49 -6.10 -0.92
C ALA A 44 -11.54 -5.63 -2.03
N PHE A 45 -10.21 -5.64 -1.83
CA PHE A 45 -9.20 -5.20 -2.80
C PHE A 45 -9.46 -3.81 -3.36
N HIS A 46 -9.78 -2.87 -2.50
CA HIS A 46 -10.10 -1.49 -2.84
C HIS A 46 -11.32 -1.33 -3.77
N CYS A 47 -12.23 -2.31 -3.73
CA CYS A 47 -13.52 -2.20 -4.39
C CYS A 47 -14.57 -1.68 -3.41
N CYS A 48 -15.37 -0.72 -3.83
CA CYS A 48 -16.48 -0.25 -3.02
C CYS A 48 -17.59 -1.31 -3.00
N THR A 49 -17.94 -1.80 -1.82
CA THR A 49 -18.99 -2.81 -1.66
C THR A 49 -20.39 -2.30 -2.01
N THR A 50 -20.59 -0.98 -1.99
CA THR A 50 -21.88 -0.35 -2.26
C THR A 50 -22.13 -0.09 -3.75
N CYS A 51 -21.13 0.47 -4.47
CA CYS A 51 -21.31 0.89 -5.86
C CYS A 51 -20.40 0.16 -6.85
N GLY A 52 -19.51 -0.74 -6.40
CA GLY A 52 -18.59 -1.47 -7.26
C GLY A 52 -17.45 -0.62 -7.83
N HIS A 53 -17.26 0.61 -7.35
CA HIS A 53 -16.16 1.45 -7.82
C HIS A 53 -14.81 0.86 -7.42
N HIS A 54 -13.90 0.71 -8.40
CA HIS A 54 -12.53 0.24 -8.18
C HIS A 54 -11.59 1.42 -7.99
N ALA A 55 -10.92 1.47 -6.86
CA ALA A 55 -9.83 2.41 -6.64
C ALA A 55 -8.46 1.81 -7.03
N PRO A 56 -7.41 2.63 -7.18
CA PRO A 56 -6.07 2.15 -7.46
C PRO A 56 -5.60 1.16 -6.40
N LEU A 57 -5.11 0.00 -6.84
CA LEU A 57 -4.55 -1.03 -5.98
C LEU A 57 -3.02 -0.95 -6.03
N PRO A 58 -2.33 -0.87 -4.88
CA PRO A 58 -0.88 -0.91 -4.83
C PRO A 58 -0.31 -2.18 -5.48
N PRO A 59 0.88 -2.11 -6.13
CA PRO A 59 1.48 -3.27 -6.81
C PRO A 59 1.65 -4.48 -5.91
N GLU A 60 2.06 -4.27 -4.67
CA GLU A 60 2.28 -5.34 -3.68
C GLU A 60 0.99 -6.13 -3.37
N LEU A 61 -0.12 -5.43 -3.19
CA LEU A 61 -1.41 -6.07 -2.99
C LEU A 61 -1.87 -6.80 -4.26
N ARG A 62 -1.57 -6.24 -5.44
CA ARG A 62 -1.86 -6.88 -6.72
C ARG A 62 -1.06 -8.17 -6.89
N PHE A 63 0.23 -8.19 -6.51
CA PHE A 63 1.04 -9.39 -6.56
C PHE A 63 0.50 -10.48 -5.62
N LYS A 64 0.12 -10.11 -4.39
CA LYS A 64 -0.53 -11.04 -3.45
C LYS A 64 -1.85 -11.62 -3.95
N LEU A 65 -2.56 -10.87 -4.79
CA LEU A 65 -3.81 -11.32 -5.38
C LEU A 65 -3.59 -12.28 -6.57
N LEU A 66 -2.56 -12.03 -7.37
CA LEU A 66 -2.30 -12.75 -8.62
C LEU A 66 -1.51 -14.03 -8.41
N PHE A 67 -0.50 -13.99 -7.54
CA PHE A 67 0.40 -15.11 -7.32
C PHE A 67 -0.08 -15.98 -6.15
N ASP A 68 0.31 -17.24 -6.17
CA ASP A 68 0.13 -18.14 -5.03
C ASP A 68 0.86 -17.57 -3.81
N ALA A 69 0.32 -17.85 -2.62
CA ALA A 69 0.86 -17.30 -1.37
C ALA A 69 2.38 -17.54 -1.28
N ASP A 70 3.12 -16.45 -1.10
CA ASP A 70 4.58 -16.43 -0.94
C ASP A 70 5.40 -17.02 -2.10
N SER A 71 4.79 -17.26 -3.27
CA SER A 71 5.47 -17.83 -4.44
C SER A 71 6.13 -16.79 -5.34
N TYR A 72 5.87 -15.50 -5.14
CA TYR A 72 6.43 -14.46 -5.99
C TYR A 72 7.71 -13.85 -5.42
N GLN A 73 8.60 -13.49 -6.32
CA GLN A 73 9.81 -12.74 -6.02
C GLN A 73 9.78 -11.43 -6.80
N GLN A 74 10.01 -10.34 -6.10
CA GLN A 74 10.13 -9.03 -6.73
C GLN A 74 11.50 -8.93 -7.41
N VAL A 75 11.50 -8.53 -8.69
CA VAL A 75 12.71 -8.34 -9.47
C VAL A 75 13.26 -6.97 -9.17
N GLU A 76 14.50 -6.93 -8.69
CA GLU A 76 15.22 -5.66 -8.55
C GLU A 76 15.58 -5.14 -9.95
N LEU A 77 15.16 -3.92 -10.24
CA LEU A 77 15.46 -3.25 -11.49
C LEU A 77 16.76 -2.46 -11.34
N ASP A 78 17.58 -2.47 -12.39
CA ASP A 78 18.77 -1.64 -12.44
C ASP A 78 18.42 -0.16 -12.30
N VAL A 79 19.06 0.50 -11.35
CA VAL A 79 18.84 1.92 -11.11
C VAL A 79 19.46 2.71 -12.27
N SER A 80 18.62 3.31 -13.11
CA SER A 80 19.07 4.24 -14.12
C SER A 80 19.62 5.52 -13.47
N ALA A 81 20.54 6.19 -14.16
CA ALA A 81 21.07 7.48 -13.70
C ALA A 81 19.92 8.48 -13.48
N ASP A 82 19.89 9.11 -12.32
CA ASP A 82 18.77 9.96 -11.88
C ASP A 82 18.50 11.17 -12.79
N ASP A 83 19.49 11.65 -13.53
CA ASP A 83 19.32 12.79 -14.46
C ASP A 83 20.47 12.90 -15.45
N PRO A 84 20.57 12.02 -16.48
CA PRO A 84 21.64 12.07 -17.46
C PRO A 84 21.59 13.34 -18.32
N LEU A 85 20.42 13.93 -18.50
CA LEU A 85 20.21 15.11 -19.34
C LEU A 85 20.31 16.43 -18.56
N LYS A 86 20.45 16.39 -17.24
CA LYS A 86 20.45 17.55 -16.35
C LYS A 86 19.24 18.46 -16.58
N PHE A 87 18.07 17.82 -16.73
CA PHE A 87 16.83 18.51 -17.06
C PHE A 87 16.37 19.44 -15.94
N LYS A 88 16.01 20.64 -16.30
CA LYS A 88 15.45 21.65 -15.41
C LYS A 88 14.25 22.32 -16.07
N ASP A 89 13.13 22.24 -15.42
CA ASP A 89 11.90 22.99 -15.69
C ASP A 89 11.72 24.06 -14.58
N SER A 90 10.58 24.18 -13.97
CA SER A 90 10.36 25.01 -12.78
C SER A 90 11.21 24.56 -11.58
N LYS A 91 11.44 23.23 -11.45
CA LYS A 91 12.33 22.59 -10.48
C LYS A 91 13.27 21.62 -11.21
N ARG A 92 14.42 21.33 -10.61
CA ARG A 92 15.32 20.31 -11.13
C ARG A 92 14.69 18.93 -11.05
N TYR A 93 14.94 18.08 -12.04
CA TYR A 93 14.40 16.73 -12.10
C TYR A 93 14.73 15.89 -10.83
N PRO A 94 15.96 15.87 -10.29
CA PRO A 94 16.27 15.13 -9.06
C PRO A 94 15.47 15.58 -7.84
N GLU A 95 15.17 16.88 -7.74
CA GLU A 95 14.35 17.41 -6.62
C GLU A 95 12.91 16.90 -6.71
N ARG A 96 12.36 16.87 -7.94
CA ARG A 96 11.03 16.35 -8.22
C ARG A 96 10.96 14.85 -7.94
N LEU A 97 11.95 14.10 -8.38
CA LEU A 97 12.08 12.67 -8.17
C LEU A 97 12.14 12.33 -6.67
N LYS A 98 12.99 13.03 -5.92
CA LYS A 98 13.08 12.88 -4.46
C LYS A 98 11.75 13.14 -3.75
N ALA A 99 11.05 14.20 -4.14
CA ALA A 99 9.75 14.53 -3.57
C ALA A 99 8.69 13.46 -3.88
N THR A 100 8.71 12.90 -5.10
CA THR A 100 7.79 11.82 -5.51
C THR A 100 8.10 10.54 -4.77
N ARG A 101 9.36 10.12 -4.69
CA ARG A 101 9.81 8.93 -3.94
C ARG A 101 9.42 9.03 -2.46
N ALA A 102 9.58 10.21 -1.85
CA ALA A 102 9.16 10.44 -0.47
C ALA A 102 7.64 10.33 -0.28
N LYS A 103 6.86 10.71 -1.28
CA LYS A 103 5.39 10.65 -1.24
C LYS A 103 4.86 9.24 -1.50
N THR A 104 5.46 8.50 -2.43
CA THR A 104 4.99 7.17 -2.86
C THR A 104 5.59 6.04 -2.05
N GLY A 105 6.73 6.27 -1.37
CA GLY A 105 7.49 5.22 -0.68
C GLY A 105 8.21 4.25 -1.62
N THR A 106 8.12 4.44 -2.94
CA THR A 106 8.70 3.57 -3.96
C THR A 106 9.88 4.24 -4.65
N GLN A 107 10.88 3.44 -5.05
CA GLN A 107 12.06 3.92 -5.78
C GLN A 107 11.73 4.20 -7.24
N ASP A 108 10.86 3.39 -7.85
CA ASP A 108 10.48 3.46 -9.24
C ASP A 108 8.94 3.44 -9.40
N ALA A 109 8.46 3.87 -10.55
CA ALA A 109 7.07 3.84 -10.94
C ALA A 109 6.62 2.45 -11.43
N ILE A 110 7.58 1.55 -11.73
CA ILE A 110 7.34 0.19 -12.21
C ILE A 110 7.77 -0.79 -11.12
N ALA A 111 6.91 -1.75 -10.82
CA ALA A 111 7.24 -2.92 -10.02
C ALA A 111 7.11 -4.17 -10.89
N VAL A 112 8.12 -5.02 -10.87
CA VAL A 112 8.16 -6.28 -11.61
C VAL A 112 8.29 -7.43 -10.62
N ALA A 113 7.48 -8.45 -10.80
CA ALA A 113 7.57 -9.67 -10.01
C ALA A 113 7.45 -10.90 -10.90
N THR A 114 8.12 -11.97 -10.48
CA THR A 114 8.01 -13.30 -11.07
C THR A 114 7.50 -14.27 -10.02
N GLY A 115 6.63 -15.17 -10.39
CA GLY A 115 6.08 -16.14 -9.45
C GLY A 115 5.15 -17.13 -10.15
N CYS A 116 4.63 -18.09 -9.39
CA CYS A 116 3.60 -19.02 -9.88
C CYS A 116 2.25 -18.32 -9.87
N LEU A 117 1.56 -18.37 -10.99
CA LEU A 117 0.13 -18.09 -11.06
C LEU A 117 -0.61 -19.33 -10.58
N LEU A 118 -1.80 -19.12 -10.01
CA LEU A 118 -2.70 -20.21 -9.65
C LEU A 118 -2.67 -21.31 -10.72
N TYR A 119 -2.49 -22.53 -10.31
CA TYR A 119 -2.30 -23.76 -11.09
C TYR A 119 -3.24 -23.93 -12.31
N THR A 120 -4.25 -23.13 -12.43
CA THR A 120 -5.25 -23.17 -13.50
C THR A 120 -4.82 -22.50 -14.81
N SER A 121 -3.67 -21.86 -14.90
CA SER A 121 -3.26 -21.08 -16.08
C SER A 121 -2.07 -21.63 -16.85
N ASP A 122 -1.71 -22.89 -16.66
CA ASP A 122 -0.72 -23.52 -17.52
C ASP A 122 -1.36 -23.96 -18.84
N ALA A 123 -1.27 -23.06 -19.83
CA ALA A 123 -1.72 -23.33 -21.20
C ALA A 123 -0.96 -24.49 -21.89
N ALA A 124 0.10 -25.02 -21.26
CA ALA A 124 0.84 -26.17 -21.74
C ALA A 124 0.12 -27.49 -21.43
N ASP A 125 -0.71 -27.56 -20.39
CA ASP A 125 -1.43 -28.78 -20.02
C ASP A 125 -2.67 -29.07 -20.91
N ASP A 126 -3.16 -28.06 -21.64
CA ASP A 126 -4.29 -28.24 -22.56
C ASP A 126 -3.93 -28.99 -23.87
N PHE A 127 -2.64 -29.19 -24.13
CA PHE A 127 -2.16 -29.89 -25.33
C PHE A 127 -1.91 -31.42 -25.14
N VAL A 128 -2.13 -31.95 -23.96
CA VAL A 128 -1.85 -33.38 -23.63
C VAL A 128 -3.13 -34.18 -23.34
N ARG A 129 -4.25 -33.79 -23.92
CA ARG A 129 -5.47 -34.59 -23.90
C ARG A 129 -6.01 -34.86 -25.30
#